data_e686f2f28c45f5fce6a6ee1d0a6bcccb
#
_entry.id   e686f2f28c45f5fce6a6ee1d0a6bcccb
#
_cell.length_a   1.000
_cell.length_b   1.000
_cell.length_c   1.000
_cell.angle_alpha   90.00
_cell.angle_beta   90.00
_cell.angle_gamma   90.00
#
_symmetry.space_group_name_H-M   'P 1'
#
loop_
_entity.id
_entity.type
_entity.pdbx_description
1 polymer ?
#
loop_
_entity_poly.entity_id
_entity_poly.type
_entity_poly.pdbx_seq_one_letter_code
_entity_poly.pdbx_strand_id
1 'polypeptide(L)'
;VMPPLAFFPAAARSSEISDRDKGKMSEYLSREQFSSLARATKVSNRVIAAGDPRTDADILRRLADDDSPTVRRALASRAVAPVGVLRKLAEDPDRRTRRILVENPICPPGALVDLVNDPDRYIRWTIPDRPGATEEVHLAICSSSDVDLRCLLAERPDLDGAVTTRLVSDSSPIVRSALAAHTTDTTVLAALVGDAHVKVRAGAAQNPLTRSEQRLRLARDTAPAVRFTLIQSVPLDDEIVQILLVDPCAEVRWWLATMPSTPRWALEILRNDSDVKVATQAQATLAHHEVPPVRLGEAERGGVLT
;
A
#
# COMPACT_ATOMS: atom_id res chain seq x y z
N VAL A 1 17.60 22.81 48.93
CA VAL A 1 18.72 21.97 49.32
C VAL A 1 18.44 20.58 48.76
N MET A 2 19.11 20.23 47.67
CA MET A 2 18.99 18.89 47.05
C MET A 2 19.74 17.86 47.86
N PRO A 3 19.23 16.63 48.04
CA PRO A 3 19.99 15.56 48.65
C PRO A 3 21.12 15.12 47.74
N PRO A 4 22.30 14.72 48.30
CA PRO A 4 23.40 14.23 47.52
C PRO A 4 23.09 12.88 46.84
N LEU A 5 23.78 12.58 45.74
CA LEU A 5 23.66 11.38 44.90
C LEU A 5 23.67 10.01 45.63
N ALA A 6 23.86 10.01 46.95
CA ALA A 6 23.89 8.81 47.80
C ALA A 6 22.49 8.25 48.13
N PHE A 7 21.40 8.93 47.76
CA PHE A 7 20.03 8.54 48.16
C PHE A 7 19.26 7.76 47.05
N PHE A 8 19.91 7.31 46.01
CA PHE A 8 19.26 6.36 45.11
C PHE A 8 19.21 4.96 45.76
N PRO A 9 18.05 4.30 45.82
CA PRO A 9 17.94 2.97 46.39
C PRO A 9 18.89 2.00 45.65
N ALA A 10 19.42 1.03 46.39
CA ALA A 10 20.41 0.05 45.91
C ALA A 10 19.98 -0.71 44.62
N ALA A 11 18.70 -0.72 44.33
CA ALA A 11 18.12 -1.26 43.09
C ALA A 11 18.60 -0.55 41.81
N ALA A 12 19.02 0.72 41.88
CA ALA A 12 19.59 1.46 40.75
C ALA A 12 21.00 0.98 40.35
N ARG A 13 21.61 0.08 41.10
CA ARG A 13 22.94 -0.48 40.86
C ARG A 13 22.90 -1.88 40.22
N SER A 14 21.77 -2.54 40.15
CA SER A 14 21.62 -3.87 39.54
C SER A 14 21.12 -3.81 38.11
N SER A 15 21.51 -4.81 37.32
CA SER A 15 21.39 -4.87 35.85
C SER A 15 19.96 -5.03 35.26
N GLU A 16 18.91 -4.95 36.08
CA GLU A 16 17.54 -5.14 35.67
C GLU A 16 16.62 -4.07 36.27
N ILE A 17 16.62 -2.88 35.63
CA ILE A 17 15.59 -1.87 35.92
C ILE A 17 14.40 -2.20 35.03
N SER A 18 13.22 -2.46 35.63
CA SER A 18 11.97 -2.72 34.87
C SER A 18 11.58 -1.49 34.06
N ASP A 19 10.83 -1.66 32.96
CA ASP A 19 10.39 -0.55 32.11
C ASP A 19 9.52 0.47 32.88
N ARG A 20 8.85 0.02 33.94
CA ARG A 20 8.06 0.84 34.87
C ARG A 20 8.95 1.75 35.78
N ASP A 21 10.14 1.26 36.14
CA ASP A 21 11.11 2.01 36.95
C ASP A 21 11.93 3.00 36.11
N LYS A 22 12.15 2.70 34.81
CA LYS A 22 12.73 3.64 33.85
C LYS A 22 11.91 4.91 33.69
N GLY A 23 10.57 4.79 33.60
CA GLY A 23 9.65 5.93 33.54
C GLY A 23 9.69 6.81 34.80
N LYS A 24 9.72 6.21 35.99
CA LYS A 24 9.77 6.94 37.27
C LYS A 24 11.11 7.63 37.50
N MET A 25 12.22 7.04 37.08
CA MET A 25 13.56 7.64 37.23
C MET A 25 13.72 8.87 36.33
N SER A 26 13.04 8.91 35.20
CA SER A 26 13.07 10.04 34.27
C SER A 26 12.43 11.32 34.85
N GLU A 27 11.37 11.24 35.65
CA GLU A 27 10.61 12.40 36.15
C GLU A 27 11.45 13.40 37.01
N TYR A 28 12.55 12.95 37.57
CA TYR A 28 13.36 13.74 38.54
C TYR A 28 14.73 14.19 38.03
N LEU A 29 15.10 13.87 36.78
CA LEU A 29 16.42 14.19 36.24
C LEU A 29 16.52 15.65 35.77
N SER A 30 17.58 16.35 36.15
CA SER A 30 17.94 17.66 35.62
C SER A 30 18.61 17.56 34.22
N ARG A 31 18.65 18.70 33.49
CA ARG A 31 19.38 18.83 32.22
C ARG A 31 20.83 18.32 32.27
N GLU A 32 21.52 18.66 33.35
CA GLU A 32 22.92 18.25 33.57
C GLU A 32 23.01 16.72 33.73
N GLN A 33 22.05 16.12 34.44
CA GLN A 33 22.01 14.67 34.63
C GLN A 33 21.73 13.94 33.31
N PHE A 34 20.86 14.46 32.41
CA PHE A 34 20.71 13.92 31.06
C PHE A 34 22.01 14.00 30.26
N SER A 35 22.74 15.12 30.35
CA SER A 35 24.04 15.27 29.69
C SER A 35 25.07 14.25 30.22
N SER A 36 25.02 13.95 31.51
CA SER A 36 25.85 12.93 32.14
C SER A 36 25.45 11.52 31.67
N LEU A 37 24.15 11.19 31.66
CA LEU A 37 23.65 9.90 31.17
C LEU A 37 24.05 9.64 29.72
N ALA A 38 23.94 10.66 28.87
CA ALA A 38 24.33 10.57 27.49
C ALA A 38 25.82 10.34 27.22
N ARG A 39 26.66 10.61 28.21
CA ARG A 39 28.13 10.36 28.18
C ARG A 39 28.55 9.10 28.94
N ALA A 40 27.59 8.43 29.58
CA ALA A 40 27.91 7.26 30.41
C ALA A 40 28.48 6.11 29.57
N THR A 41 29.42 5.37 30.13
CA THR A 41 29.96 4.16 29.51
C THR A 41 28.90 3.08 29.31
N LYS A 42 27.93 3.01 30.23
CA LYS A 42 26.85 2.03 30.20
C LYS A 42 25.81 2.39 29.13
N VAL A 43 25.57 1.50 28.16
CA VAL A 43 24.65 1.67 27.06
C VAL A 43 23.21 1.96 27.56
N SER A 44 22.76 1.27 28.62
CA SER A 44 21.42 1.48 29.19
C SER A 44 21.16 2.94 29.63
N ASN A 45 22.19 3.63 30.15
CA ASN A 45 22.09 5.03 30.56
C ASN A 45 21.94 5.94 29.32
N ARG A 46 22.71 5.67 28.26
CA ARG A 46 22.61 6.40 26.98
C ARG A 46 21.29 6.17 26.30
N VAL A 47 20.71 4.95 26.40
CA VAL A 47 19.34 4.63 25.90
C VAL A 47 18.28 5.45 26.65
N ILE A 48 18.39 5.59 27.99
CA ILE A 48 17.47 6.44 28.78
C ILE A 48 17.56 7.89 28.27
N ALA A 49 18.77 8.43 28.10
CA ALA A 49 18.96 9.77 27.57
C ALA A 49 18.40 9.91 26.13
N ALA A 50 18.60 8.90 25.29
CA ALA A 50 18.09 8.90 23.91
C ALA A 50 16.55 8.90 23.85
N GLY A 51 15.87 8.19 24.75
CA GLY A 51 14.41 8.03 24.76
C GLY A 51 13.65 9.15 25.49
N ASP A 52 14.28 9.89 26.39
CA ASP A 52 13.56 10.88 27.21
C ASP A 52 13.16 12.14 26.43
N PRO A 53 11.88 12.57 26.45
CA PRO A 53 11.39 13.73 25.70
C PRO A 53 12.11 15.03 26.05
N ARG A 54 12.65 15.17 27.25
CA ARG A 54 13.32 16.40 27.77
C ARG A 54 14.78 16.51 27.32
N THR A 55 15.33 15.49 26.67
CA THR A 55 16.71 15.52 26.20
C THR A 55 16.91 16.58 25.13
N ASP A 56 17.88 17.45 25.34
CA ASP A 56 18.19 18.55 24.43
C ASP A 56 18.62 18.08 23.04
N ALA A 57 18.31 18.91 22.05
CA ALA A 57 18.64 18.66 20.64
C ALA A 57 20.15 18.39 20.41
N ASP A 58 21.04 19.07 21.13
CA ASP A 58 22.49 18.88 21.00
C ASP A 58 22.95 17.50 21.51
N ILE A 59 22.30 17.02 22.58
CA ILE A 59 22.53 15.67 23.10
C ILE A 59 22.04 14.63 22.10
N LEU A 60 20.84 14.85 21.54
CA LEU A 60 20.27 13.94 20.53
C LEU A 60 21.13 13.85 19.26
N ARG A 61 21.67 15.00 18.78
CA ARG A 61 22.61 15.01 17.64
C ARG A 61 23.85 14.17 17.91
N ARG A 62 24.42 14.27 19.12
CA ARG A 62 25.59 13.45 19.51
C ARG A 62 25.22 11.96 19.61
N LEU A 63 24.08 11.62 20.23
CA LEU A 63 23.65 10.23 20.37
C LEU A 63 23.26 9.58 19.03
N ALA A 64 23.01 10.35 17.99
CA ALA A 64 22.84 9.84 16.63
C ALA A 64 24.14 9.21 16.08
N ASP A 65 25.29 9.54 16.63
CA ASP A 65 26.61 8.94 16.34
C ASP A 65 27.02 7.89 17.37
N ASP A 66 26.13 7.47 18.26
CA ASP A 66 26.48 6.47 19.29
C ASP A 66 26.89 5.15 18.66
N ASP A 67 27.96 4.54 19.14
CA ASP A 67 28.47 3.25 18.67
C ASP A 67 27.43 2.14 18.81
N SER A 68 26.54 2.23 19.83
CA SER A 68 25.51 1.24 20.08
C SER A 68 24.28 1.46 19.20
N PRO A 69 23.93 0.53 18.34
CA PRO A 69 22.68 0.61 17.56
C PRO A 69 21.43 0.64 18.45
N THR A 70 21.50 0.14 19.69
CA THR A 70 20.37 0.20 20.64
C THR A 70 20.06 1.65 21.03
N VAL A 71 21.07 2.51 21.18
CA VAL A 71 20.89 3.94 21.46
C VAL A 71 20.30 4.64 20.23
N ARG A 72 20.83 4.38 19.04
CA ARG A 72 20.31 4.97 17.78
C ARG A 72 18.89 4.52 17.47
N ARG A 73 18.51 3.27 17.78
CA ARG A 73 17.11 2.78 17.69
C ARG A 73 16.18 3.53 18.65
N ALA A 74 16.62 3.83 19.87
CA ALA A 74 15.84 4.65 20.80
C ALA A 74 15.58 6.06 20.26
N LEU A 75 16.54 6.65 19.54
CA LEU A 75 16.35 7.92 18.83
C LEU A 75 15.34 7.78 17.67
N ALA A 76 15.43 6.72 16.87
CA ALA A 76 14.56 6.48 15.73
C ALA A 76 13.08 6.30 16.14
N SER A 77 12.82 5.82 17.36
CA SER A 77 11.47 5.59 17.90
C SER A 77 10.86 6.80 18.61
N ARG A 78 11.55 7.94 18.71
CA ARG A 78 11.06 9.12 19.43
C ARG A 78 9.80 9.71 18.76
N ALA A 79 8.89 10.20 19.59
CA ALA A 79 7.74 11.00 19.13
C ALA A 79 8.12 12.45 18.76
N VAL A 80 9.28 12.94 19.23
CA VAL A 80 9.81 14.29 18.92
C VAL A 80 11.33 14.20 18.81
N ALA A 81 11.86 14.58 17.65
CA ALA A 81 13.30 14.63 17.42
C ALA A 81 13.64 15.71 16.36
N PRO A 82 14.85 16.30 16.42
CA PRO A 82 15.29 17.23 15.38
C PRO A 82 15.32 16.54 14.00
N VAL A 83 14.83 17.21 12.97
CA VAL A 83 14.79 16.69 11.57
C VAL A 83 16.18 16.18 11.13
N GLY A 84 17.25 16.92 11.44
CA GLY A 84 18.61 16.51 11.09
C GLY A 84 19.06 15.20 11.77
N VAL A 85 18.55 14.89 12.98
CA VAL A 85 18.79 13.61 13.64
C VAL A 85 18.09 12.49 12.89
N LEU A 86 16.82 12.67 12.56
CA LEU A 86 16.04 11.66 11.85
C LEU A 86 16.59 11.40 10.44
N ARG A 87 17.00 12.44 9.70
CA ARG A 87 17.67 12.28 8.40
C ARG A 87 18.97 11.48 8.50
N LYS A 88 19.78 11.78 9.53
CA LYS A 88 21.01 11.01 9.76
C LYS A 88 20.72 9.52 10.01
N LEU A 89 19.65 9.21 10.74
CA LEU A 89 19.25 7.83 11.01
C LEU A 89 18.69 7.11 9.78
N ALA A 90 18.29 7.81 8.74
CA ALA A 90 17.93 7.21 7.44
C ALA A 90 19.15 6.54 6.77
N GLU A 91 20.36 7.00 7.05
CA GLU A 91 21.62 6.44 6.57
C GLU A 91 22.28 5.48 7.58
N ASP A 92 21.59 5.11 8.66
CA ASP A 92 22.14 4.26 9.73
C ASP A 92 22.59 2.90 9.18
N PRO A 93 23.80 2.41 9.52
CA PRO A 93 24.26 1.09 9.06
C PRO A 93 23.39 -0.06 9.60
N ASP A 94 22.74 0.13 10.76
CA ASP A 94 21.84 -0.85 11.33
C ASP A 94 20.46 -0.81 10.65
N ARG A 95 20.13 -1.84 9.89
CA ARG A 95 18.83 -2.01 9.22
C ARG A 95 17.62 -1.83 10.16
N ARG A 96 17.74 -2.26 11.42
CA ARG A 96 16.64 -2.14 12.39
C ARG A 96 16.40 -0.69 12.78
N THR A 97 17.44 0.13 12.87
CA THR A 97 17.31 1.57 13.11
C THR A 97 16.53 2.21 11.97
N ARG A 98 16.89 1.94 10.72
CA ARG A 98 16.20 2.48 9.54
C ARG A 98 14.73 1.99 9.44
N ARG A 99 14.45 0.72 9.81
CA ARG A 99 13.07 0.21 9.88
C ARG A 99 12.23 0.94 10.93
N ILE A 100 12.74 1.13 12.13
CA ILE A 100 12.07 1.88 13.19
C ILE A 100 11.80 3.30 12.72
N LEU A 101 12.76 3.91 12.03
CA LEU A 101 12.61 5.27 11.50
C LEU A 101 11.51 5.37 10.45
N VAL A 102 11.48 4.48 9.47
CA VAL A 102 10.44 4.54 8.42
C VAL A 102 9.05 4.31 8.98
N GLU A 103 8.92 3.52 10.05
CA GLU A 103 7.66 3.27 10.75
C GLU A 103 7.25 4.42 11.69
N ASN A 104 8.18 5.31 12.04
CA ASN A 104 7.90 6.41 12.93
C ASN A 104 6.98 7.46 12.26
N PRO A 105 5.83 7.82 12.87
CA PRO A 105 4.89 8.80 12.29
C PRO A 105 5.50 10.17 12.02
N ILE A 106 6.55 10.57 12.75
CA ILE A 106 7.25 11.85 12.56
C ILE A 106 8.44 11.77 11.59
N CYS A 107 8.61 10.63 10.89
CA CYS A 107 9.68 10.52 9.89
C CYS A 107 9.52 11.64 8.84
N PRO A 108 10.50 12.55 8.71
CA PRO A 108 10.34 13.71 7.85
C PRO A 108 10.46 13.30 6.37
N PRO A 109 9.80 14.04 5.45
CA PRO A 109 9.85 13.75 4.01
C PRO A 109 11.27 13.55 3.47
N GLY A 110 12.22 14.41 3.86
CA GLY A 110 13.62 14.24 3.43
C GLY A 110 14.27 12.94 3.85
N ALA A 111 13.92 12.38 5.03
CA ALA A 111 14.40 11.05 5.43
C ALA A 111 13.70 9.93 4.64
N LEU A 112 12.42 10.11 4.28
CA LEU A 112 11.73 9.16 3.41
C LEU A 112 12.34 9.15 2.00
N VAL A 113 12.72 10.31 1.45
CA VAL A 113 13.45 10.40 0.18
C VAL A 113 14.78 9.64 0.24
N ASP A 114 15.55 9.82 1.32
CA ASP A 114 16.82 9.13 1.52
C ASP A 114 16.63 7.59 1.57
N LEU A 115 15.48 7.11 2.07
CA LEU A 115 15.12 5.69 2.20
C LEU A 115 14.48 5.06 0.94
N VAL A 116 14.13 5.83 -0.08
CA VAL A 116 13.50 5.31 -1.32
C VAL A 116 14.35 4.24 -2.00
N ASN A 117 15.68 4.33 -1.88
CA ASN A 117 16.62 3.36 -2.45
C ASN A 117 17.30 2.49 -1.37
N ASP A 118 16.68 2.33 -0.20
CA ASP A 118 17.20 1.47 0.87
C ASP A 118 17.43 0.04 0.36
N PRO A 119 18.52 -0.64 0.74
CA PRO A 119 18.73 -2.04 0.37
C PRO A 119 17.64 -2.98 0.91
N ASP A 120 16.98 -2.64 2.02
CA ASP A 120 15.87 -3.42 2.57
C ASP A 120 14.55 -3.11 1.83
N ARG A 121 14.04 -4.10 1.10
CA ARG A 121 12.76 -4.01 0.39
C ARG A 121 11.58 -3.62 1.30
N TYR A 122 11.55 -4.12 2.53
CA TYR A 122 10.49 -3.78 3.48
C TYR A 122 10.46 -2.26 3.74
N ILE A 123 11.64 -1.63 3.94
CA ILE A 123 11.73 -0.19 4.14
C ILE A 123 11.18 0.55 2.93
N ARG A 124 11.66 0.22 1.71
CA ARG A 124 11.19 0.89 0.49
C ARG A 124 9.69 0.79 0.30
N TRP A 125 9.13 -0.41 0.47
CA TRP A 125 7.70 -0.68 0.21
C TRP A 125 6.76 -0.09 1.26
N THR A 126 7.27 0.29 2.41
CA THR A 126 6.48 0.99 3.45
C THR A 126 6.27 2.48 3.11
N ILE A 127 7.17 3.08 2.30
CA ILE A 127 7.21 4.54 2.07
C ILE A 127 5.95 5.11 1.41
N PRO A 128 5.35 4.51 0.34
CA PRO A 128 4.23 5.12 -0.37
C PRO A 128 3.04 5.45 0.54
N ASP A 129 2.80 4.65 1.58
CA ASP A 129 1.65 4.79 2.48
C ASP A 129 1.97 5.57 3.76
N ARG A 130 3.16 6.18 3.86
CA ARG A 130 3.52 6.94 5.06
C ARG A 130 2.80 8.30 5.12
N PRO A 131 2.35 8.74 6.31
CA PRO A 131 1.72 10.06 6.47
C PRO A 131 2.62 11.23 6.04
N GLY A 132 3.95 11.04 6.06
CA GLY A 132 4.94 12.02 5.59
C GLY A 132 5.33 11.87 4.12
N ALA A 133 4.69 10.98 3.35
CA ALA A 133 4.95 10.82 1.93
C ALA A 133 4.30 11.98 1.15
N THR A 134 5.08 13.04 0.98
CA THR A 134 4.71 14.21 0.18
C THR A 134 4.93 13.97 -1.31
N GLU A 135 4.48 14.89 -2.17
CA GLU A 135 4.75 14.86 -3.61
C GLU A 135 6.24 14.68 -3.92
N GLU A 136 7.15 15.32 -3.15
CA GLU A 136 8.61 15.16 -3.30
C GLU A 136 9.03 13.68 -3.11
N VAL A 137 8.50 13.01 -2.09
CA VAL A 137 8.77 11.58 -1.84
C VAL A 137 8.23 10.71 -2.97
N HIS A 138 7.01 10.97 -3.43
CA HIS A 138 6.41 10.24 -4.55
C HIS A 138 7.20 10.43 -5.85
N LEU A 139 7.68 11.64 -6.15
CA LEU A 139 8.55 11.91 -7.30
C LEU A 139 9.90 11.19 -7.19
N ALA A 140 10.45 11.09 -5.97
CA ALA A 140 11.64 10.26 -5.73
C ALA A 140 11.37 8.78 -6.02
N ILE A 141 10.21 8.25 -5.61
CA ILE A 141 9.79 6.88 -5.94
C ILE A 141 9.68 6.69 -7.45
N CYS A 142 9.09 7.63 -8.20
CA CYS A 142 9.02 7.56 -9.66
C CYS A 142 10.41 7.46 -10.33
N SER A 143 11.44 7.93 -9.66
CA SER A 143 12.84 7.87 -10.14
C SER A 143 13.61 6.64 -9.67
N SER A 144 13.01 5.80 -8.81
CA SER A 144 13.62 4.58 -8.29
C SER A 144 13.74 3.52 -9.38
N SER A 145 14.81 2.72 -9.32
CA SER A 145 14.97 1.53 -10.19
C SER A 145 14.04 0.36 -9.79
N ASP A 146 13.45 0.39 -8.59
CA ASP A 146 12.54 -0.64 -8.09
C ASP A 146 11.16 -0.51 -8.76
N VAL A 147 10.89 -1.39 -9.73
CA VAL A 147 9.61 -1.42 -10.47
C VAL A 147 8.44 -1.72 -9.53
N ASP A 148 8.62 -2.61 -8.56
CA ASP A 148 7.57 -3.00 -7.63
C ASP A 148 7.19 -1.82 -6.71
N LEU A 149 8.17 -1.04 -6.27
CA LEU A 149 7.93 0.18 -5.51
C LEU A 149 7.14 1.22 -6.33
N ARG A 150 7.48 1.40 -7.62
CA ARG A 150 6.73 2.30 -8.51
C ARG A 150 5.31 1.78 -8.78
N CYS A 151 5.11 0.45 -8.84
CA CYS A 151 3.76 -0.15 -8.92
C CYS A 151 2.93 0.15 -7.68
N LEU A 152 3.49 -0.05 -6.48
CA LEU A 152 2.80 0.27 -5.21
C LEU A 152 2.37 1.75 -5.16
N LEU A 153 3.20 2.66 -5.66
CA LEU A 153 2.81 4.06 -5.78
C LEU A 153 1.67 4.24 -6.80
N ALA A 154 1.73 3.58 -7.96
CA ALA A 154 0.75 3.70 -9.03
C ALA A 154 -0.64 3.12 -8.67
N GLU A 155 -0.72 2.24 -7.67
CA GLU A 155 -1.97 1.68 -7.14
C GLU A 155 -2.74 2.67 -6.25
N ARG A 156 -2.13 3.77 -5.85
CA ARG A 156 -2.79 4.79 -5.01
C ARG A 156 -3.78 5.63 -5.84
N PRO A 157 -4.99 5.85 -5.31
CA PRO A 157 -6.01 6.62 -6.02
C PRO A 157 -5.81 8.16 -5.93
N ASP A 158 -5.02 8.63 -4.95
CA ASP A 158 -4.88 10.03 -4.51
C ASP A 158 -3.54 10.66 -4.91
N LEU A 159 -3.06 10.39 -6.12
CA LEU A 159 -1.77 10.90 -6.60
C LEU A 159 -1.87 12.34 -7.11
N ASP A 160 -0.83 13.12 -6.81
CA ASP A 160 -0.65 14.46 -7.37
C ASP A 160 -0.45 14.42 -8.90
N GLY A 161 -0.88 15.50 -9.60
CA GLY A 161 -0.81 15.56 -11.05
C GLY A 161 0.60 15.42 -11.64
N ALA A 162 1.64 15.94 -10.94
CA ALA A 162 3.03 15.76 -11.37
C ALA A 162 3.49 14.30 -11.26
N VAL A 163 3.13 13.61 -10.19
CA VAL A 163 3.42 12.19 -9.97
C VAL A 163 2.71 11.35 -11.03
N THR A 164 1.43 11.59 -11.24
CA THR A 164 0.60 10.91 -12.24
C THR A 164 1.18 11.07 -13.65
N THR A 165 1.62 12.28 -14.01
CA THR A 165 2.27 12.56 -15.31
C THR A 165 3.54 11.73 -15.50
N ARG A 166 4.33 11.55 -14.44
CA ARG A 166 5.53 10.69 -14.49
C ARG A 166 5.16 9.24 -14.68
N LEU A 167 4.16 8.73 -13.94
CA LEU A 167 3.75 7.32 -13.99
C LEU A 167 3.07 6.94 -15.31
N VAL A 168 2.31 7.86 -15.95
CA VAL A 168 1.75 7.65 -17.32
C VAL A 168 2.85 7.36 -18.34
N SER A 169 4.00 7.99 -18.17
CA SER A 169 5.16 7.85 -19.05
C SER A 169 6.22 6.87 -18.52
N ASP A 170 5.88 6.05 -17.50
CA ASP A 170 6.84 5.09 -16.94
C ASP A 170 7.29 4.09 -18.01
N SER A 171 8.58 3.78 -18.01
CA SER A 171 9.16 2.83 -18.98
C SER A 171 8.60 1.41 -18.83
N SER A 172 8.18 1.03 -17.59
CA SER A 172 7.60 -0.28 -17.32
C SER A 172 6.10 -0.32 -17.64
N PRO A 173 5.65 -1.18 -18.54
CA PRO A 173 4.22 -1.36 -18.78
C PRO A 173 3.48 -1.93 -17.56
N ILE A 174 4.18 -2.53 -16.61
CA ILE A 174 3.57 -3.03 -15.36
C ILE A 174 3.15 -1.86 -14.48
N VAL A 175 4.00 -0.83 -14.35
CA VAL A 175 3.68 0.40 -13.61
C VAL A 175 2.52 1.15 -14.27
N ARG A 176 2.56 1.33 -15.60
CA ARG A 176 1.46 1.97 -16.32
C ARG A 176 0.14 1.18 -16.22
N SER A 177 0.23 -0.17 -16.18
CA SER A 177 -0.95 -1.04 -15.98
C SER A 177 -1.55 -0.87 -14.59
N ALA A 178 -0.72 -0.80 -13.54
CA ALA A 178 -1.16 -0.53 -12.17
C ALA A 178 -1.85 0.84 -12.09
N LEU A 179 -1.25 1.87 -12.68
CA LEU A 179 -1.87 3.20 -12.75
C LEU A 179 -3.23 3.15 -13.49
N ALA A 180 -3.32 2.47 -14.63
CA ALA A 180 -4.55 2.36 -15.40
C ALA A 180 -5.68 1.70 -14.61
N ALA A 181 -5.37 0.68 -13.81
CA ALA A 181 -6.34 -0.04 -13.00
C ALA A 181 -6.88 0.77 -11.81
N HIS A 182 -6.08 1.68 -11.24
CA HIS A 182 -6.39 2.34 -9.96
C HIS A 182 -6.59 3.85 -10.04
N THR A 183 -6.15 4.51 -11.12
CA THR A 183 -6.30 5.98 -11.23
C THR A 183 -7.77 6.43 -11.17
N THR A 184 -7.99 7.51 -10.45
CA THR A 184 -9.28 8.22 -10.44
C THR A 184 -9.34 9.38 -11.45
N ASP A 185 -8.22 9.72 -12.07
CA ASP A 185 -8.17 10.74 -13.12
C ASP A 185 -8.64 10.15 -14.46
N THR A 186 -9.82 10.56 -14.87
CA THR A 186 -10.43 10.08 -16.12
C THR A 186 -9.70 10.53 -17.38
N THR A 187 -8.89 11.59 -17.31
CA THR A 187 -8.04 12.07 -18.43
C THR A 187 -6.84 11.14 -18.62
N VAL A 188 -6.19 10.79 -17.50
CA VAL A 188 -5.11 9.80 -17.45
C VAL A 188 -5.61 8.44 -17.96
N LEU A 189 -6.76 8.00 -17.47
CA LEU A 189 -7.37 6.74 -17.88
C LEU A 189 -7.66 6.71 -19.38
N ALA A 190 -8.16 7.82 -19.95
CA ALA A 190 -8.41 7.94 -21.39
C ALA A 190 -7.13 7.77 -22.22
N ALA A 191 -5.99 8.29 -21.74
CA ALA A 191 -4.71 8.10 -22.40
C ALA A 191 -4.26 6.61 -22.35
N LEU A 192 -4.40 5.96 -21.18
CA LEU A 192 -3.96 4.59 -20.95
C LEU A 192 -4.83 3.53 -21.65
N VAL A 193 -6.11 3.82 -21.94
CA VAL A 193 -6.97 3.00 -22.83
C VAL A 193 -6.34 2.82 -24.21
N GLY A 194 -5.53 3.76 -24.66
CA GLY A 194 -4.85 3.72 -25.96
C GLY A 194 -3.36 3.28 -25.89
N ASP A 195 -2.87 2.82 -24.74
CA ASP A 195 -1.48 2.44 -24.60
C ASP A 195 -1.04 1.33 -25.58
N ALA A 196 0.19 1.40 -26.06
CA ALA A 196 0.73 0.40 -26.96
C ALA A 196 0.78 -1.01 -26.36
N HIS A 197 0.93 -1.11 -25.04
CA HIS A 197 1.13 -2.39 -24.37
C HIS A 197 -0.20 -2.99 -23.89
N VAL A 198 -0.45 -4.25 -24.24
CA VAL A 198 -1.68 -4.99 -23.94
C VAL A 198 -2.04 -5.00 -22.42
N LYS A 199 -1.05 -5.15 -21.54
CA LYS A 199 -1.30 -5.14 -20.07
C LYS A 199 -1.84 -3.82 -19.58
N VAL A 200 -1.41 -2.71 -20.16
CA VAL A 200 -1.88 -1.36 -19.76
C VAL A 200 -3.33 -1.18 -20.19
N ARG A 201 -3.69 -1.57 -21.42
CA ARG A 201 -5.09 -1.52 -21.89
C ARG A 201 -5.97 -2.47 -21.08
N ALA A 202 -5.45 -3.65 -20.68
CA ALA A 202 -6.17 -4.55 -19.76
C ALA A 202 -6.35 -3.92 -18.36
N GLY A 203 -5.35 -3.23 -17.82
CA GLY A 203 -5.50 -2.45 -16.59
C GLY A 203 -6.61 -1.39 -16.70
N ALA A 204 -6.66 -0.67 -17.82
CA ALA A 204 -7.75 0.27 -18.09
C ALA A 204 -9.12 -0.41 -18.19
N ALA A 205 -9.19 -1.63 -18.72
CA ALA A 205 -10.42 -2.42 -18.77
C ALA A 205 -10.95 -2.81 -17.38
N GLN A 206 -10.04 -2.95 -16.39
CA GLN A 206 -10.40 -3.25 -15.00
C GLN A 206 -10.95 -2.04 -14.25
N ASN A 207 -10.61 -0.83 -14.67
CA ASN A 207 -10.95 0.37 -13.93
C ASN A 207 -12.47 0.67 -14.05
N PRO A 208 -13.19 0.77 -12.91
CA PRO A 208 -14.63 1.03 -12.92
C PRO A 208 -14.98 2.42 -13.49
N LEU A 209 -14.03 3.37 -13.50
CA LEU A 209 -14.23 4.71 -14.04
C LEU A 209 -14.03 4.80 -15.57
N THR A 210 -13.68 3.70 -16.22
CA THR A 210 -13.60 3.64 -17.69
C THR A 210 -14.98 3.90 -18.29
N ARG A 211 -15.09 4.96 -19.11
CA ARG A 211 -16.36 5.42 -19.69
C ARG A 211 -16.88 4.44 -20.75
N SER A 212 -18.19 4.41 -20.99
CA SER A 212 -18.84 3.51 -21.96
C SER A 212 -18.17 3.56 -23.34
N GLU A 213 -17.87 4.75 -23.88
CA GLU A 213 -17.15 4.90 -25.15
C GLU A 213 -15.77 4.19 -25.16
N GLN A 214 -15.05 4.33 -24.07
CA GLN A 214 -13.73 3.68 -23.90
C GLN A 214 -13.87 2.16 -23.78
N ARG A 215 -14.90 1.68 -23.07
CA ARG A 215 -15.24 0.25 -22.95
C ARG A 215 -15.60 -0.35 -24.31
N LEU A 216 -16.36 0.37 -25.13
CA LEU A 216 -16.65 -0.04 -26.50
C LEU A 216 -15.37 -0.18 -27.35
N ARG A 217 -14.41 0.73 -27.17
CA ARG A 217 -13.09 0.60 -27.81
C ARG A 217 -12.35 -0.63 -27.33
N LEU A 218 -12.32 -0.88 -26.00
CA LEU A 218 -11.66 -2.04 -25.41
C LEU A 218 -12.35 -3.37 -25.77
N ALA A 219 -13.68 -3.38 -25.97
CA ALA A 219 -14.42 -4.54 -26.49
C ALA A 219 -14.01 -4.92 -27.92
N ARG A 220 -13.45 -3.98 -28.69
CA ARG A 220 -12.90 -4.19 -30.05
C ARG A 220 -11.37 -4.27 -30.07
N ASP A 221 -10.72 -4.41 -28.89
CA ASP A 221 -9.26 -4.51 -28.81
C ASP A 221 -8.74 -5.73 -29.58
N THR A 222 -7.60 -5.56 -30.24
CA THR A 222 -6.97 -6.65 -31.01
C THR A 222 -6.53 -7.83 -30.15
N ALA A 223 -6.20 -7.57 -28.87
CA ALA A 223 -5.77 -8.59 -27.93
C ALA A 223 -6.96 -9.22 -27.18
N PRO A 224 -7.22 -10.53 -27.31
CA PRO A 224 -8.27 -11.22 -26.54
C PRO A 224 -8.17 -11.00 -25.05
N ALA A 225 -6.94 -10.89 -24.51
CA ALA A 225 -6.67 -10.62 -23.10
C ALA A 225 -7.33 -9.35 -22.57
N VAL A 226 -7.42 -8.28 -23.38
CA VAL A 226 -8.09 -7.03 -23.00
C VAL A 226 -9.60 -7.24 -22.97
N ARG A 227 -10.15 -7.91 -24.00
CA ARG A 227 -11.58 -8.13 -24.14
C ARG A 227 -12.14 -9.04 -23.03
N PHE A 228 -11.43 -10.14 -22.67
CA PHE A 228 -11.90 -10.96 -21.55
C PHE A 228 -11.73 -10.26 -20.19
N THR A 229 -10.68 -9.43 -20.00
CA THR A 229 -10.54 -8.63 -18.78
C THR A 229 -11.73 -7.67 -18.63
N LEU A 230 -12.18 -7.06 -19.71
CA LEU A 230 -13.37 -6.21 -19.68
C LEU A 230 -14.63 -6.98 -19.22
N ILE A 231 -14.81 -8.23 -19.69
CA ILE A 231 -15.93 -9.09 -19.28
C ILE A 231 -15.94 -9.34 -17.77
N GLN A 232 -14.76 -9.54 -17.18
CA GLN A 232 -14.64 -9.91 -15.76
C GLN A 232 -14.77 -8.73 -14.79
N SER A 233 -14.57 -7.51 -15.26
CA SER A 233 -14.31 -6.38 -14.37
C SER A 233 -15.52 -5.53 -14.05
N VAL A 234 -16.50 -5.47 -14.95
CA VAL A 234 -17.66 -4.56 -14.83
C VAL A 234 -18.91 -5.17 -15.46
N PRO A 235 -20.11 -4.81 -15.00
CA PRO A 235 -21.33 -5.07 -15.74
C PRO A 235 -21.22 -4.51 -17.15
N LEU A 236 -21.57 -5.31 -18.15
CA LEU A 236 -21.48 -4.92 -19.56
C LEU A 236 -22.80 -4.34 -20.06
N ASP A 237 -22.70 -3.23 -20.79
CA ASP A 237 -23.81 -2.68 -21.53
C ASP A 237 -24.19 -3.62 -22.70
N ASP A 238 -25.47 -3.66 -23.12
CA ASP A 238 -25.94 -4.55 -24.18
C ASP A 238 -25.15 -4.40 -25.49
N GLU A 239 -24.72 -3.18 -25.85
CA GLU A 239 -23.91 -2.93 -27.04
C GLU A 239 -22.55 -3.65 -26.96
N ILE A 240 -21.89 -3.65 -25.77
CA ILE A 240 -20.63 -4.38 -25.55
C ILE A 240 -20.89 -5.89 -25.65
N VAL A 241 -21.98 -6.37 -25.05
CA VAL A 241 -22.34 -7.79 -25.11
C VAL A 241 -22.54 -8.22 -26.56
N GLN A 242 -23.26 -7.42 -27.41
CA GLN A 242 -23.43 -7.70 -28.83
C GLN A 242 -22.11 -7.81 -29.59
N ILE A 243 -21.12 -6.98 -29.29
CA ILE A 243 -19.80 -7.05 -29.90
C ILE A 243 -19.09 -8.37 -29.50
N LEU A 244 -19.13 -8.72 -28.21
CA LEU A 244 -18.44 -9.87 -27.67
C LEU A 244 -19.10 -11.21 -28.01
N LEU A 245 -20.41 -11.22 -28.32
CA LEU A 245 -21.12 -12.41 -28.81
C LEU A 245 -20.55 -12.97 -30.11
N VAL A 246 -20.03 -12.11 -30.96
CA VAL A 246 -19.46 -12.48 -32.28
C VAL A 246 -17.92 -12.40 -32.26
N ASP A 247 -17.31 -12.45 -31.06
CA ASP A 247 -15.86 -12.42 -30.93
C ASP A 247 -15.20 -13.56 -31.71
N PRO A 248 -14.16 -13.30 -32.49
CA PRO A 248 -13.46 -14.36 -33.24
C PRO A 248 -12.79 -15.39 -32.32
N CYS A 249 -12.48 -15.02 -31.06
CA CYS A 249 -11.85 -15.90 -30.07
C CYS A 249 -12.93 -16.64 -29.25
N ALA A 250 -13.04 -17.95 -29.42
CA ALA A 250 -13.99 -18.77 -28.66
C ALA A 250 -13.81 -18.66 -27.14
N GLU A 251 -12.57 -18.44 -26.67
CA GLU A 251 -12.29 -18.24 -25.24
C GLU A 251 -12.95 -16.97 -24.71
N VAL A 252 -12.97 -15.88 -25.46
CA VAL A 252 -13.66 -14.63 -25.07
C VAL A 252 -15.18 -14.90 -25.00
N ARG A 253 -15.76 -15.59 -25.97
CA ARG A 253 -17.19 -15.97 -25.95
C ARG A 253 -17.51 -16.93 -24.80
N TRP A 254 -16.58 -17.82 -24.45
CA TRP A 254 -16.71 -18.72 -23.30
C TRP A 254 -16.72 -17.93 -21.99
N TRP A 255 -15.83 -16.94 -21.82
CA TRP A 255 -15.86 -16.07 -20.65
C TRP A 255 -17.17 -15.30 -20.54
N LEU A 256 -17.69 -14.77 -21.66
CA LEU A 256 -19.00 -14.13 -21.68
C LEU A 256 -20.10 -15.10 -21.23
N ALA A 257 -20.09 -16.34 -21.71
CA ALA A 257 -21.05 -17.39 -21.32
C ALA A 257 -20.93 -17.79 -19.82
N THR A 258 -19.75 -17.61 -19.19
CA THR A 258 -19.51 -17.98 -17.80
C THR A 258 -20.04 -16.95 -16.80
N MET A 259 -20.14 -15.67 -17.21
CA MET A 259 -20.51 -14.60 -16.30
C MET A 259 -22.00 -14.64 -15.93
N PRO A 260 -22.34 -14.68 -14.61
CA PRO A 260 -23.76 -14.65 -14.18
C PRO A 260 -24.48 -13.35 -14.57
N SER A 261 -23.72 -12.28 -14.79
CA SER A 261 -24.25 -10.98 -15.23
C SER A 261 -24.56 -10.90 -16.73
N THR A 262 -24.21 -11.93 -17.50
CA THR A 262 -24.50 -11.96 -18.94
C THR A 262 -26.02 -12.06 -19.15
N PRO A 263 -26.62 -11.15 -19.94
CA PRO A 263 -28.05 -11.14 -20.15
C PRO A 263 -28.57 -12.47 -20.73
N ARG A 264 -29.76 -12.90 -20.29
CA ARG A 264 -30.36 -14.16 -20.72
C ARG A 264 -30.43 -14.27 -22.25
N TRP A 265 -30.83 -13.18 -22.96
CA TRP A 265 -30.91 -13.17 -24.43
C TRP A 265 -29.55 -13.51 -25.08
N ALA A 266 -28.44 -13.08 -24.49
CA ALA A 266 -27.11 -13.37 -25.00
C ALA A 266 -26.72 -14.83 -24.75
N LEU A 267 -27.04 -15.39 -23.60
CA LEU A 267 -26.83 -16.81 -23.28
C LEU A 267 -27.68 -17.71 -24.21
N GLU A 268 -28.90 -17.30 -24.57
CA GLU A 268 -29.75 -18.02 -25.52
C GLU A 268 -29.17 -18.07 -26.96
N ILE A 269 -28.37 -17.07 -27.32
CA ILE A 269 -27.59 -17.09 -28.57
C ILE A 269 -26.36 -18.01 -28.41
N LEU A 270 -25.57 -17.83 -27.33
CA LEU A 270 -24.34 -18.60 -27.09
C LEU A 270 -24.58 -20.10 -26.89
N ARG A 271 -25.76 -20.54 -26.44
CA ARG A 271 -26.09 -21.97 -26.34
C ARG A 271 -26.07 -22.72 -27.69
N ASN A 272 -26.10 -21.97 -28.79
CA ASN A 272 -25.99 -22.50 -30.16
C ASN A 272 -24.66 -22.13 -30.82
N ASP A 273 -23.64 -21.77 -30.02
CA ASP A 273 -22.30 -21.42 -30.51
C ASP A 273 -21.66 -22.62 -31.25
N SER A 274 -20.87 -22.34 -32.26
CA SER A 274 -20.15 -23.32 -33.03
C SER A 274 -19.06 -24.05 -32.20
N ASP A 275 -18.54 -23.41 -31.12
CA ASP A 275 -17.65 -24.03 -30.15
C ASP A 275 -18.47 -24.74 -29.06
N VAL A 276 -18.27 -26.05 -28.95
CA VAL A 276 -19.02 -26.91 -28.00
C VAL A 276 -18.82 -26.48 -26.55
N LYS A 277 -17.64 -25.96 -26.18
CA LYS A 277 -17.38 -25.50 -24.81
C LYS A 277 -18.18 -24.25 -24.50
N VAL A 278 -18.27 -23.32 -25.45
CA VAL A 278 -19.09 -22.10 -25.31
C VAL A 278 -20.55 -22.47 -25.15
N ALA A 279 -21.07 -23.34 -26.06
CA ALA A 279 -22.47 -23.77 -26.02
C ALA A 279 -22.84 -24.48 -24.71
N THR A 280 -21.96 -25.39 -24.24
CA THR A 280 -22.19 -26.12 -23.00
C THR A 280 -22.17 -25.17 -21.78
N GLN A 281 -21.25 -24.21 -21.75
CA GLN A 281 -21.17 -23.24 -20.69
C GLN A 281 -22.39 -22.33 -20.63
N ALA A 282 -22.85 -21.84 -21.78
CA ALA A 282 -24.05 -21.02 -21.85
C ALA A 282 -25.30 -21.76 -21.34
N GLN A 283 -25.45 -23.06 -21.69
CA GLN A 283 -26.53 -23.91 -21.17
C GLN A 283 -26.46 -24.04 -19.64
N ALA A 284 -25.25 -24.27 -19.09
CA ALA A 284 -25.04 -24.37 -17.65
C ALA A 284 -25.42 -23.08 -16.93
N THR A 285 -25.00 -21.92 -17.47
CA THR A 285 -25.32 -20.62 -16.88
C THR A 285 -26.83 -20.31 -16.97
N LEU A 286 -27.49 -20.63 -18.07
CA LEU A 286 -28.94 -20.50 -18.22
C LEU A 286 -29.72 -21.32 -17.18
N ALA A 287 -29.30 -22.55 -16.93
CA ALA A 287 -29.91 -23.40 -15.90
C ALA A 287 -29.85 -22.80 -14.51
N HIS A 288 -28.77 -22.10 -14.18
CA HIS A 288 -28.66 -21.35 -12.92
C HIS A 288 -29.60 -20.14 -12.86
N HIS A 289 -29.87 -19.49 -13.96
CA HIS A 289 -30.83 -18.38 -14.03
C HIS A 289 -32.31 -18.83 -13.84
N GLU A 290 -32.61 -20.13 -13.99
CA GLU A 290 -33.94 -20.70 -13.84
C GLU A 290 -34.26 -21.15 -12.40
N VAL A 291 -33.26 -21.26 -11.54
CA VAL A 291 -33.48 -21.62 -10.13
C VAL A 291 -33.87 -20.37 -9.34
N PRO A 292 -35.15 -20.25 -8.89
CA PRO A 292 -35.55 -19.13 -8.06
C PRO A 292 -34.74 -19.15 -6.75
N PRO A 293 -34.40 -17.98 -6.17
CA PRO A 293 -33.71 -17.93 -4.90
C PRO A 293 -34.51 -18.72 -3.87
N VAL A 294 -33.88 -19.73 -3.26
CA VAL A 294 -34.50 -20.49 -2.16
C VAL A 294 -34.86 -19.49 -1.08
N ARG A 295 -36.15 -19.26 -0.86
CA ARG A 295 -36.66 -18.47 0.26
C ARG A 295 -36.34 -19.23 1.54
N LEU A 296 -35.21 -18.95 2.14
CA LEU A 296 -34.92 -19.32 3.52
C LEU A 296 -35.80 -18.46 4.42
N GLY A 297 -36.91 -19.03 4.90
CA GLY A 297 -37.70 -18.40 5.95
C GLY A 297 -39.20 -18.53 5.83
N GLU A 298 -39.76 -19.74 5.94
CA GLU A 298 -41.12 -19.98 6.51
C GLU A 298 -41.18 -21.37 7.15
N ALA A 299 -40.31 -21.61 8.13
CA ALA A 299 -40.54 -22.71 9.07
C ALA A 299 -40.26 -22.17 10.46
N GLU A 300 -41.30 -22.18 11.28
CA GLU A 300 -41.36 -21.87 12.73
C GLU A 300 -42.02 -20.55 13.11
N ARG A 301 -43.33 -20.41 12.71
CA ARG A 301 -44.32 -19.79 13.58
C ARG A 301 -45.55 -20.66 13.60
N GLY A 302 -45.52 -21.62 14.49
CA GLY A 302 -46.68 -22.45 14.76
C GLY A 302 -46.43 -23.39 15.91
N GLY A 303 -46.75 -22.98 17.11
CA GLY A 303 -46.70 -23.92 18.23
C GLY A 303 -46.59 -23.28 19.61
N VAL A 304 -47.49 -22.38 19.94
CA VAL A 304 -47.84 -22.21 21.37
C VAL A 304 -49.33 -22.56 21.48
N LEU A 305 -49.59 -23.70 22.04
CA LEU A 305 -50.90 -24.08 22.52
C LEU A 305 -50.75 -24.45 24.01
N THR A 306 -51.50 -23.70 24.83
CA THR A 306 -51.99 -23.93 26.20
C THR A 306 -51.00 -24.25 27.28
#